data_548011a9967da13a8d28237dc124749d
#
_entry.id   548011a9967da13a8d28237dc124749d
#
_cell.length_a   1.000
_cell.length_b   1.000
_cell.length_c   1.000
_cell.angle_alpha   90.00
_cell.angle_beta   90.00
_cell.angle_gamma   90.00
#
_symmetry.space_group_name_H-M   'P 1'
#
loop_
_entity.id
_entity.type
_entity.pdbx_description
1 polymer ?
#
loop_
_entity_poly.entity_id
_entity_poly.type
_entity_poly.pdbx_seq_one_letter_code
_entity_poly.pdbx_strand_id
1 'polypeptide(L)'
;MATTNHSPLDRSMVTEKYIVTRGTALHFPPKIFGKLVTSKDTIYGVVVDMPMSPTLLGTLVMYINGAEYIGAAQKYQTVAQPARIAVASAPRLLPEAVKTTATDLPNAQHHYISLISKNGIYKKDLRLANLPNESKEMQSFFYLYQQVMGALRNAQVKDRSNAGK
;
A
#
# COMPACT_ATOMS: atom_id res chain seq x y z
N MET A 1 1.39 -19.45 27.38
CA MET A 1 1.31 -18.86 26.28
C MET A 1 0.20 -19.02 25.56
N ALA A 2 -0.27 -18.38 25.20
CA ALA A 2 -1.05 -18.43 24.79
C ALA A 2 -1.82 -18.17 23.93
N THR A 3 -2.19 -17.74 23.39
CA THR A 3 -3.21 -17.29 22.67
C THR A 3 -3.36 -17.90 21.45
N THR A 4 -4.44 -18.30 21.22
CA THR A 4 -4.79 -19.00 20.06
C THR A 4 -5.37 -18.13 19.00
N ASN A 5 -5.89 -17.00 19.33
CA ASN A 5 -6.41 -16.13 18.32
C ASN A 5 -5.42 -15.16 17.88
N HIS A 6 -4.54 -15.58 17.03
CA HIS A 6 -3.49 -14.70 16.56
C HIS A 6 -3.92 -13.93 15.34
N SER A 7 -3.70 -12.64 15.36
CA SER A 7 -3.71 -11.84 14.14
C SER A 7 -2.51 -12.25 13.28
N PRO A 8 -2.49 -11.91 11.99
CA PRO A 8 -1.30 -12.12 11.18
C PRO A 8 -0.04 -11.53 11.79
N LEU A 9 -0.18 -10.46 12.57
CA LEU A 9 0.95 -9.85 13.25
C LEU A 9 1.60 -10.81 14.25
N ASP A 10 0.79 -11.59 14.96
CA ASP A 10 1.31 -12.49 15.98
C ASP A 10 1.99 -13.72 15.38
N ARG A 11 1.55 -14.14 14.21
CA ARG A 11 2.04 -15.35 13.56
C ARG A 11 3.08 -15.11 12.49
N SER A 12 3.14 -13.86 11.98
CA SER A 12 4.02 -13.51 10.89
C SER A 12 5.35 -13.01 11.41
N MET A 13 6.38 -13.14 10.59
CA MET A 13 7.64 -12.48 10.87
C MET A 13 7.47 -11.00 10.61
N VAL A 14 7.17 -10.25 11.65
CA VAL A 14 7.06 -8.80 11.55
C VAL A 14 8.34 -8.21 12.12
N THR A 15 9.15 -7.66 11.25
CA THR A 15 10.42 -7.06 11.65
C THR A 15 10.21 -5.62 12.09
N GLU A 16 11.13 -5.12 12.91
CA GLU A 16 11.15 -3.71 13.29
C GLU A 16 11.19 -2.82 12.03
N LYS A 17 11.96 -3.22 11.03
CA LYS A 17 12.05 -2.50 9.76
C LYS A 17 10.67 -2.34 9.10
N TYR A 18 9.87 -3.39 9.11
CA TYR A 18 8.52 -3.35 8.55
C TYR A 18 7.67 -2.30 9.28
N ILE A 19 7.67 -2.35 10.61
CA ILE A 19 6.85 -1.45 11.42
C ILE A 19 7.26 0.00 11.23
N VAL A 20 8.56 0.29 11.23
CA VAL A 20 9.08 1.64 11.06
C VAL A 20 8.77 2.16 9.66
N THR A 21 8.98 1.34 8.64
CA THR A 21 8.72 1.72 7.24
C THR A 21 7.25 2.06 7.04
N ARG A 22 6.37 1.21 7.55
CA ARG A 22 4.93 1.42 7.46
C ARG A 22 4.50 2.68 8.20
N GLY A 23 5.00 2.89 9.41
CA GLY A 23 4.69 4.08 10.18
C GLY A 23 5.15 5.36 9.49
N THR A 24 6.34 5.35 8.92
CA THR A 24 6.84 6.49 8.16
C THR A 24 5.94 6.79 6.97
N ALA A 25 5.51 5.75 6.24
CA ALA A 25 4.65 5.93 5.08
C ALA A 25 3.30 6.52 5.46
N LEU A 26 2.70 6.04 6.55
CA LEU A 26 1.40 6.53 7.00
C LEU A 26 1.43 7.99 7.44
N HIS A 27 2.59 8.49 7.88
CA HIS A 27 2.74 9.85 8.39
C HIS A 27 3.67 10.71 7.54
N PHE A 28 3.86 10.34 6.28
CA PHE A 28 4.80 11.02 5.40
C PHE A 28 4.34 12.46 5.11
N PRO A 29 5.24 13.46 5.23
CA PRO A 29 4.85 14.86 5.06
C PRO A 29 4.46 15.18 3.62
N PRO A 30 3.29 15.78 3.39
CA PRO A 30 2.86 16.09 2.01
C PRO A 30 3.69 17.15 1.32
N LYS A 31 4.38 18.00 2.07
CA LYS A 31 5.19 19.08 1.48
C LYS A 31 6.30 18.57 0.56
N ILE A 32 6.74 17.33 0.75
CA ILE A 32 7.78 16.72 -0.09
C ILE A 32 7.31 16.60 -1.54
N PHE A 33 6.01 16.50 -1.76
CA PHE A 33 5.45 16.33 -3.11
C PHE A 33 5.16 17.67 -3.81
N GLY A 34 5.36 18.79 -3.11
CA GLY A 34 5.26 20.12 -3.69
C GLY A 34 3.93 20.38 -4.39
N LYS A 35 4.00 20.80 -5.65
CA LYS A 35 2.82 21.18 -6.43
C LYS A 35 1.90 20.03 -6.79
N LEU A 36 2.34 18.79 -6.60
CA LEU A 36 1.49 17.64 -6.88
C LEU A 36 0.34 17.53 -5.86
N VAL A 37 0.52 18.10 -4.67
CA VAL A 37 -0.54 18.15 -3.66
C VAL A 37 -1.25 19.47 -3.80
N THR A 38 -2.36 19.46 -4.55
CA THR A 38 -3.08 20.68 -4.94
C THR A 38 -4.11 21.15 -3.93
N SER A 39 -4.54 20.27 -3.03
CA SER A 39 -5.51 20.61 -1.98
C SER A 39 -5.29 19.70 -0.79
N LYS A 40 -6.00 20.00 0.31
CA LYS A 40 -5.95 19.15 1.51
C LYS A 40 -6.61 17.78 1.29
N ASP A 41 -7.44 17.66 0.26
CA ASP A 41 -8.11 16.40 -0.07
C ASP A 41 -7.33 15.55 -1.08
N THR A 42 -6.22 16.06 -1.61
CA THR A 42 -5.39 15.32 -2.55
C THR A 42 -4.82 14.07 -1.87
N ILE A 43 -5.08 12.91 -2.46
CA ILE A 43 -4.45 11.66 -2.03
C ILE A 43 -3.03 11.65 -2.59
N TYR A 44 -2.04 11.74 -1.71
CA TYR A 44 -0.64 11.78 -2.15
C TYR A 44 0.11 10.48 -1.82
N GLY A 45 -0.51 9.59 -1.09
CA GLY A 45 0.08 8.29 -0.79
C GLY A 45 -1.00 7.24 -0.59
N VAL A 46 -0.65 6.00 -0.88
CA VAL A 46 -1.50 4.85 -0.64
C VAL A 46 -0.64 3.77 -0.02
N VAL A 47 -1.12 3.21 1.09
CA VAL A 47 -0.46 2.08 1.76
C VAL A 47 -1.43 0.91 1.72
N VAL A 48 -0.98 -0.20 1.13
CA VAL A 48 -1.78 -1.42 1.09
C VAL A 48 -1.10 -2.46 1.97
N ASP A 49 -1.75 -2.81 3.06
CA ASP A 49 -1.29 -3.88 3.95
C ASP A 49 -2.00 -5.17 3.56
N MET A 50 -1.25 -6.23 3.39
CA MET A 50 -1.83 -7.48 2.93
C MET A 50 -1.07 -8.70 3.46
N PRO A 51 -1.77 -9.77 3.80
CA PRO A 51 -1.11 -11.05 4.04
C PRO A 51 -0.57 -11.61 2.72
N MET A 52 0.71 -11.86 2.67
CA MET A 52 1.37 -12.45 1.49
C MET A 52 1.34 -13.97 1.54
N SER A 53 1.27 -14.53 2.75
CA SER A 53 1.15 -15.95 3.01
C SER A 53 0.56 -16.11 4.42
N PRO A 54 0.24 -17.33 4.87
CA PRO A 54 -0.26 -17.50 6.23
C PRO A 54 0.68 -16.98 7.32
N THR A 55 1.98 -16.82 7.01
CA THR A 55 2.98 -16.42 8.00
C THR A 55 3.68 -15.12 7.66
N LEU A 56 3.30 -14.44 6.58
CA LEU A 56 4.02 -13.25 6.12
C LEU A 56 3.04 -12.12 5.80
N LEU A 57 3.25 -10.98 6.44
CA LEU A 57 2.57 -9.74 6.07
C LEU A 57 3.46 -8.93 5.14
N GLY A 58 2.83 -8.21 4.22
CA GLY A 58 3.51 -7.28 3.34
C GLY A 58 2.81 -5.95 3.32
N THR A 59 3.54 -4.92 2.95
CA THR A 59 2.96 -3.61 2.71
C THR A 59 3.50 -3.06 1.41
N LEU A 60 2.59 -2.48 0.64
CA LEU A 60 2.93 -1.78 -0.60
C LEU A 60 2.66 -0.31 -0.38
N VAL A 61 3.66 0.52 -0.64
CA VAL A 61 3.55 1.97 -0.49
C VAL A 61 3.70 2.60 -1.86
N MET A 62 2.75 3.44 -2.22
CA MET A 62 2.77 4.15 -3.50
C MET A 62 2.55 5.64 -3.24
N TYR A 63 3.33 6.49 -3.91
CA TYR A 63 3.22 7.92 -3.76
C TYR A 63 2.81 8.58 -5.09
N ILE A 64 2.26 9.78 -4.97
CA ILE A 64 1.73 10.54 -6.11
C ILE A 64 2.77 10.82 -7.20
N ASN A 65 4.05 10.87 -6.83
CA ASN A 65 5.14 11.08 -7.79
C ASN A 65 5.67 9.77 -8.40
N GLY A 66 5.04 8.65 -8.10
CA GLY A 66 5.48 7.34 -8.59
C GLY A 66 6.56 6.69 -7.75
N ALA A 67 6.98 7.33 -6.65
CA ALA A 67 7.94 6.71 -5.75
C ALA A 67 7.30 5.62 -4.92
N GLU A 68 8.11 4.69 -4.47
CA GLU A 68 7.72 3.77 -3.43
C GLU A 68 8.80 3.83 -2.33
N TYR A 69 8.49 3.31 -1.18
CA TYR A 69 9.35 3.57 -0.02
C TYR A 69 10.73 2.93 -0.13
N ILE A 70 10.84 1.80 -0.80
CA ILE A 70 12.09 1.05 -0.87
C ILE A 70 13.07 1.64 -1.89
N GLY A 71 12.62 2.63 -2.67
CA GLY A 71 13.52 3.42 -3.49
C GLY A 71 13.91 2.85 -4.83
N ALA A 72 13.68 1.57 -5.05
CA ALA A 72 14.03 0.95 -6.33
C ALA A 72 13.06 1.35 -7.45
N ALA A 73 11.86 1.71 -7.09
CA ALA A 73 10.79 1.93 -8.06
C ALA A 73 11.04 3.13 -8.97
N GLN A 74 11.62 4.20 -8.44
CA GLN A 74 11.89 5.38 -9.27
C GLN A 74 12.88 5.11 -10.39
N LYS A 75 13.71 4.09 -10.22
CA LYS A 75 14.70 3.69 -11.19
C LYS A 75 14.05 3.03 -12.41
N TYR A 76 12.86 2.45 -12.24
CA TYR A 76 12.18 1.71 -13.31
C TYR A 76 10.83 2.33 -13.59
N GLN A 77 10.63 2.82 -14.80
CA GLN A 77 9.33 3.36 -15.21
C GLN A 77 8.24 2.31 -15.20
N THR A 78 8.61 1.04 -15.36
CA THR A 78 7.66 -0.07 -15.28
C THR A 78 7.01 -0.21 -13.90
N VAL A 79 7.61 0.36 -12.86
CA VAL A 79 7.05 0.42 -11.51
C VAL A 79 6.43 1.79 -11.24
N ALA A 80 7.16 2.85 -11.54
CA ALA A 80 6.74 4.22 -11.23
C ALA A 80 5.45 4.62 -11.94
N GLN A 81 5.28 4.22 -13.18
CA GLN A 81 4.11 4.59 -13.94
C GLN A 81 2.82 3.94 -13.42
N PRO A 82 2.77 2.61 -13.21
CA PRO A 82 1.58 2.01 -12.59
C PRO A 82 1.30 2.58 -11.19
N ALA A 83 2.34 2.90 -10.42
CA ALA A 83 2.16 3.49 -9.09
C ALA A 83 1.48 4.85 -9.17
N ARG A 84 1.90 5.71 -10.10
CA ARG A 84 1.26 7.01 -10.31
C ARG A 84 -0.21 6.86 -10.71
N ILE A 85 -0.50 5.91 -11.60
CA ILE A 85 -1.86 5.64 -12.03
C ILE A 85 -2.71 5.16 -10.86
N ALA A 86 -2.18 4.28 -10.03
CA ALA A 86 -2.90 3.78 -8.86
C ALA A 86 -3.24 4.91 -7.90
N VAL A 87 -2.27 5.76 -7.57
CA VAL A 87 -2.50 6.89 -6.66
C VAL A 87 -3.50 7.88 -7.25
N ALA A 88 -3.40 8.14 -8.55
CA ALA A 88 -4.33 9.03 -9.25
C ALA A 88 -5.76 8.48 -9.24
N SER A 89 -5.92 7.16 -9.21
CA SER A 89 -7.23 6.52 -9.18
C SER A 89 -7.79 6.40 -7.76
N ALA A 90 -6.96 6.51 -6.75
CA ALA A 90 -7.33 6.27 -5.35
C ALA A 90 -8.49 7.13 -4.84
N PRO A 91 -8.63 8.42 -5.27
CA PRO A 91 -9.77 9.22 -4.80
C PRO A 91 -11.13 8.60 -5.09
N ARG A 92 -11.24 7.74 -6.10
CA ARG A 92 -12.49 7.05 -6.42
C ARG A 92 -12.94 6.11 -5.32
N LEU A 93 -12.03 5.71 -4.42
CA LEU A 93 -12.36 4.85 -3.30
C LEU A 93 -12.85 5.62 -2.07
N LEU A 94 -12.71 6.95 -2.04
CA LEU A 94 -13.09 7.74 -0.87
C LEU A 94 -14.53 7.50 -0.41
N PRO A 95 -15.53 7.37 -1.30
CA PRO A 95 -16.89 7.08 -0.84
C PRO A 95 -17.04 5.76 -0.09
N GLU A 96 -16.10 4.83 -0.28
CA GLU A 96 -16.11 3.51 0.35
C GLU A 96 -15.13 3.41 1.51
N ALA A 97 -14.39 4.46 1.80
CA ALA A 97 -13.34 4.47 2.81
C ALA A 97 -13.79 5.27 4.03
N VAL A 98 -13.26 4.92 5.18
CA VAL A 98 -13.61 5.55 6.45
C VAL A 98 -12.40 6.27 7.00
N LYS A 99 -12.55 7.54 7.35
CA LYS A 99 -11.50 8.30 7.99
C LYS A 99 -11.16 7.68 9.34
N THR A 100 -9.88 7.47 9.59
CA THR A 100 -9.45 6.78 10.80
C THR A 100 -8.06 7.24 11.23
N THR A 101 -7.80 7.11 12.54
CA THR A 101 -6.46 7.23 13.09
C THR A 101 -5.88 5.87 13.46
N ALA A 102 -6.64 4.81 13.29
CA ALA A 102 -6.20 3.47 13.62
C ALA A 102 -5.14 2.98 12.62
N THR A 103 -4.09 2.35 13.15
CA THR A 103 -2.99 1.83 12.37
C THR A 103 -2.85 0.32 12.51
N ASP A 104 -3.93 -0.34 12.89
CA ASP A 104 -3.97 -1.80 13.05
C ASP A 104 -3.66 -2.51 11.73
N LEU A 105 -3.20 -3.73 11.83
CA LEU A 105 -2.87 -4.58 10.70
C LEU A 105 -4.03 -5.51 10.36
N PRO A 106 -4.18 -5.90 9.09
CA PRO A 106 -5.31 -6.72 8.69
C PRO A 106 -5.20 -8.16 9.20
N ASN A 107 -6.35 -8.77 9.39
CA ASN A 107 -6.45 -10.21 9.61
C ASN A 107 -6.26 -10.94 8.28
N ALA A 108 -6.11 -12.25 8.36
CA ALA A 108 -6.01 -13.08 7.17
C ALA A 108 -7.18 -12.80 6.20
N GLN A 109 -6.91 -12.83 4.91
CA GLN A 109 -7.89 -12.60 3.85
C GLN A 109 -8.42 -11.17 3.74
N HIS A 110 -7.87 -10.23 4.51
CA HIS A 110 -8.21 -8.82 4.38
C HIS A 110 -7.02 -8.03 3.88
N HIS A 111 -7.26 -7.09 3.00
CA HIS A 111 -6.31 -6.06 2.63
C HIS A 111 -6.81 -4.72 3.17
N TYR A 112 -5.95 -4.00 3.86
CA TYR A 112 -6.27 -2.64 4.32
C TYR A 112 -5.62 -1.64 3.38
N ILE A 113 -6.45 -0.83 2.74
CA ILE A 113 -6.01 0.20 1.81
C ILE A 113 -6.16 1.54 2.49
N SER A 114 -5.04 2.20 2.78
CA SER A 114 -5.01 3.50 3.45
C SER A 114 -4.70 4.58 2.43
N LEU A 115 -5.62 5.53 2.30
CA LEU A 115 -5.50 6.67 1.40
C LEU A 115 -5.07 7.86 2.23
N ILE A 116 -3.92 8.44 1.91
CA ILE A 116 -3.26 9.46 2.74
C ILE A 116 -3.40 10.83 2.12
N SER A 117 -3.94 11.78 2.88
CA SER A 117 -4.11 13.17 2.49
C SER A 117 -3.76 14.08 3.65
N LYS A 118 -3.70 15.40 3.40
CA LYS A 118 -3.56 16.38 4.49
C LYS A 118 -4.72 16.32 5.45
N ASN A 119 -5.90 15.92 4.98
CA ASN A 119 -7.10 15.80 5.80
C ASN A 119 -7.08 14.58 6.72
N GLY A 120 -6.15 13.67 6.52
CA GLY A 120 -6.04 12.46 7.32
C GLY A 120 -5.98 11.22 6.44
N ILE A 121 -6.13 10.08 7.10
CA ILE A 121 -6.06 8.78 6.47
C ILE A 121 -7.47 8.22 6.35
N TYR A 122 -7.80 7.71 5.16
CA TYR A 122 -9.07 7.05 4.88
C TYR A 122 -8.78 5.60 4.55
N LYS A 123 -9.42 4.68 5.25
CA LYS A 123 -9.14 3.25 5.11
C LYS A 123 -10.30 2.50 4.50
N LYS A 124 -10.01 1.70 3.48
CA LYS A 124 -10.92 0.71 2.93
C LYS A 124 -10.44 -0.67 3.35
N ASP A 125 -11.34 -1.42 3.99
CA ASP A 125 -11.09 -2.81 4.34
C ASP A 125 -11.65 -3.67 3.21
N LEU A 126 -10.77 -4.33 2.48
CA LEU A 126 -11.15 -5.25 1.41
C LEU A 126 -11.02 -6.68 1.90
N ARG A 127 -12.14 -7.36 2.01
CA ARG A 127 -12.15 -8.81 2.23
C ARG A 127 -12.02 -9.49 0.87
N LEU A 128 -10.96 -10.28 0.68
CA LEU A 128 -10.68 -10.87 -0.63
C LEU A 128 -11.80 -11.73 -1.18
N ALA A 129 -12.47 -12.49 -0.31
CA ALA A 129 -13.59 -13.33 -0.72
C ALA A 129 -14.76 -12.52 -1.29
N ASN A 130 -14.83 -11.24 -0.92
CA ASN A 130 -15.91 -10.35 -1.38
C ASN A 130 -15.55 -9.57 -2.65
N LEU A 131 -14.35 -9.73 -3.18
CA LEU A 131 -13.89 -8.96 -4.33
C LEU A 131 -14.86 -9.00 -5.53
N PRO A 132 -15.42 -10.14 -5.89
CA PRO A 132 -16.37 -10.18 -7.02
C PRO A 132 -17.61 -9.34 -6.80
N ASN A 133 -17.95 -9.02 -5.55
CA ASN A 133 -19.13 -8.23 -5.19
C ASN A 133 -18.79 -6.78 -4.86
N GLU A 134 -17.51 -6.40 -4.93
CA GLU A 134 -17.10 -5.04 -4.68
C GLU A 134 -17.44 -4.12 -5.85
N SER A 135 -17.36 -2.82 -5.61
CA SER A 135 -17.57 -1.84 -6.66
C SER A 135 -16.56 -2.02 -7.79
N LYS A 136 -16.90 -1.49 -8.97
CA LYS A 136 -15.98 -1.49 -10.10
C LYS A 136 -14.71 -0.71 -9.78
N GLU A 137 -14.85 0.37 -9.02
CA GLU A 137 -13.71 1.18 -8.58
C GLU A 137 -12.76 0.35 -7.72
N MET A 138 -13.30 -0.42 -6.77
CA MET A 138 -12.47 -1.27 -5.91
C MET A 138 -11.82 -2.39 -6.71
N GLN A 139 -12.58 -3.05 -7.58
CA GLN A 139 -12.03 -4.11 -8.42
C GLN A 139 -10.90 -3.60 -9.31
N SER A 140 -11.10 -2.43 -9.93
CA SER A 140 -10.08 -1.82 -10.77
C SER A 140 -8.84 -1.43 -9.97
N PHE A 141 -9.05 -0.87 -8.78
CA PHE A 141 -7.93 -0.48 -7.93
C PHE A 141 -7.13 -1.69 -7.46
N PHE A 142 -7.81 -2.78 -7.14
CA PHE A 142 -7.15 -4.04 -6.78
C PHE A 142 -6.19 -4.49 -7.90
N TYR A 143 -6.66 -4.50 -9.14
CA TYR A 143 -5.81 -4.88 -10.27
C TYR A 143 -4.65 -3.92 -10.45
N LEU A 144 -4.86 -2.62 -10.24
CA LEU A 144 -3.79 -1.63 -10.36
C LEU A 144 -2.67 -1.90 -9.36
N TYR A 145 -2.99 -2.11 -8.10
CA TYR A 145 -1.90 -2.34 -7.15
C TYR A 145 -1.27 -3.73 -7.30
N GLN A 146 -1.99 -4.70 -7.82
CA GLN A 146 -1.39 -5.98 -8.18
C GLN A 146 -0.37 -5.82 -9.30
N GLN A 147 -0.64 -4.95 -10.28
CA GLN A 147 0.32 -4.62 -11.33
C GLN A 147 1.57 -3.95 -10.76
N VAL A 148 1.41 -3.04 -9.83
CA VAL A 148 2.54 -2.39 -9.16
C VAL A 148 3.39 -3.44 -8.44
N MET A 149 2.75 -4.34 -7.72
CA MET A 149 3.47 -5.41 -7.01
C MET A 149 4.24 -6.31 -7.97
N GLY A 150 3.63 -6.68 -9.08
CA GLY A 150 4.29 -7.51 -10.10
C GLY A 150 5.51 -6.81 -10.68
N ALA A 151 5.35 -5.54 -11.04
CA ALA A 151 6.45 -4.74 -11.59
C ALA A 151 7.57 -4.55 -10.56
N LEU A 152 7.22 -4.31 -9.30
CA LEU A 152 8.19 -4.16 -8.23
C LEU A 152 8.96 -5.44 -7.98
N ARG A 153 8.28 -6.57 -8.01
CA ARG A 153 8.90 -7.89 -7.87
C ARG A 153 9.92 -8.13 -8.98
N ASN A 154 9.55 -7.79 -10.22
CA ASN A 154 10.45 -7.92 -11.37
C ASN A 154 11.68 -7.00 -11.23
N ALA A 155 11.47 -5.77 -10.75
CA ALA A 155 12.56 -4.84 -10.52
C ALA A 155 13.52 -5.36 -9.43
N GLN A 156 13.00 -5.95 -8.37
CA GLN A 156 13.81 -6.53 -7.30
C GLN A 156 14.62 -7.72 -7.82
N VAL A 157 14.06 -8.54 -8.67
CA VAL A 157 14.79 -9.65 -9.31
C VAL A 157 15.93 -9.12 -10.16
N LYS A 158 15.69 -8.08 -10.96
CA LYS A 158 16.74 -7.43 -11.76
C LYS A 158 17.87 -6.89 -10.90
N ASP A 159 17.54 -6.21 -9.82
CA ASP A 159 18.54 -5.63 -8.92
C ASP A 159 19.41 -6.72 -8.29
N ARG A 160 18.82 -7.83 -7.87
CA ARG A 160 19.58 -8.94 -7.32
C ARG A 160 20.48 -9.59 -8.35
N SER A 161 20.00 -9.75 -9.57
CA SER A 161 20.78 -10.30 -10.67
C SER A 161 21.98 -9.42 -10.98
N ASN A 162 21.79 -8.09 -11.02
CA ASN A 162 22.86 -7.14 -11.28
C ASN A 162 23.86 -7.09 -10.11
N ALA A 163 23.41 -7.21 -8.89
CA ALA A 163 24.26 -7.22 -7.72
C ALA A 163 25.17 -8.46 -7.66
N GLY A 164 24.72 -9.57 -8.26
CA GLY A 164 25.49 -10.80 -8.32
C GLY A 164 26.58 -10.80 -9.38
N LYS A 165 26.68 -9.75 -10.18
CA LYS A 165 27.71 -9.62 -11.19
C LYS A 165 28.81 -8.69 -10.68
#